data_f7783d2193eadde79b615e06143296f7
#
_entry.id   f7783d2193eadde79b615e06143296f7
#
_cell.length_a   1.000
_cell.length_b   1.000
_cell.length_c   1.000
_cell.angle_alpha   90.00
_cell.angle_beta   90.00
_cell.angle_gamma   90.00
#
_symmetry.space_group_name_H-M   'P 1'
#
loop_
_entity.id
_entity.type
_entity.pdbx_description
1 polymer ?
#
loop_
_entity_poly.entity_id
_entity_poly.type
_entity_poly.pdbx_seq_one_letter_code
_entity_poly.pdbx_strand_id
1 'polypeptide(L)'
;YLTATGYPDAGWRDRWPADVHVIGKDITRLHAVVWPAMLQAAELPLPRKVWAHGFVNLGGERFSKSAGVKLELSEAIDRYGADAFRYFLMREVPFDADGNFSWERFEERYNADLANAWGNLASRTIAMIEKYCDAVVPRAASCALDEGDAADIADYHAAMNGERGFLLHEGLKAVWISVARGNEFVDRQAPWKLAKDPSP
;
A
#
# COMPACT_ATOMS: atom_id res chain seq x y z
N TYR A 1 -17.88 -14.71 -13.92
CA TYR A 1 -16.46 -15.00 -13.61
C TYR A 1 -15.96 -16.22 -14.38
N LEU A 2 -16.55 -17.41 -14.23
CA LEU A 2 -16.08 -18.64 -14.85
C LEU A 2 -15.99 -18.55 -16.39
N THR A 3 -17.00 -17.97 -17.04
CA THR A 3 -16.98 -17.76 -18.49
C THR A 3 -15.79 -16.89 -18.91
N ALA A 4 -15.46 -15.86 -18.13
CA ALA A 4 -14.30 -15.01 -18.39
C ALA A 4 -12.95 -15.75 -18.20
N THR A 5 -12.92 -16.84 -17.45
CA THR A 5 -11.72 -17.69 -17.31
C THR A 5 -11.65 -18.80 -18.36
N GLY A 6 -12.66 -18.92 -19.23
CA GLY A 6 -12.71 -19.89 -20.32
C GLY A 6 -13.62 -21.09 -20.08
N TYR A 7 -14.44 -21.11 -19.01
CA TYR A 7 -15.39 -22.20 -18.75
C TYR A 7 -16.42 -22.31 -19.89
N PRO A 8 -16.75 -23.52 -20.35
CA PRO A 8 -16.35 -24.86 -19.87
C PRO A 8 -15.10 -25.44 -20.56
N ASP A 9 -14.43 -24.70 -21.42
CA ASP A 9 -13.31 -25.15 -22.25
C ASP A 9 -12.07 -25.51 -21.42
N ALA A 10 -11.08 -26.18 -22.06
CA ALA A 10 -9.86 -26.57 -21.36
C ALA A 10 -9.08 -25.33 -20.82
N GLY A 11 -8.48 -25.46 -19.63
CA GLY A 11 -7.60 -24.44 -19.03
C GLY A 11 -8.29 -23.48 -18.05
N TRP A 12 -9.62 -23.48 -17.94
CA TRP A 12 -10.28 -22.63 -16.93
C TRP A 12 -9.88 -22.99 -15.49
N ARG A 13 -9.56 -24.28 -15.25
CA ARG A 13 -9.16 -24.78 -13.93
C ARG A 13 -7.81 -24.25 -13.45
N ASP A 14 -6.98 -23.73 -14.35
CA ASP A 14 -5.70 -23.08 -13.99
C ASP A 14 -5.93 -21.70 -13.36
N ARG A 15 -7.13 -21.12 -13.58
CA ARG A 15 -7.51 -19.79 -13.11
C ARG A 15 -8.66 -19.82 -12.10
N TRP A 16 -9.24 -20.99 -11.86
CA TRP A 16 -10.34 -21.21 -10.92
C TRP A 16 -10.06 -22.44 -10.05
N PRO A 17 -10.32 -22.41 -8.74
CA PRO A 17 -11.01 -21.34 -8.00
C PRO A 17 -10.15 -20.09 -7.83
N ALA A 18 -10.81 -18.92 -7.79
CA ALA A 18 -10.16 -17.66 -7.49
C ALA A 18 -9.55 -17.69 -6.08
N ASP A 19 -8.34 -17.21 -5.94
CA ASP A 19 -7.70 -17.09 -4.62
C ASP A 19 -8.42 -16.05 -3.76
N VAL A 20 -8.78 -14.90 -4.34
CA VAL A 20 -9.51 -13.84 -3.66
C VAL A 20 -10.49 -13.17 -4.63
N HIS A 21 -11.74 -13.01 -4.19
CA HIS A 21 -12.67 -12.04 -4.76
C HIS A 21 -12.54 -10.71 -4.00
N VAL A 22 -12.01 -9.69 -4.65
CA VAL A 22 -11.93 -8.33 -4.11
C VAL A 22 -13.18 -7.57 -4.55
N ILE A 23 -14.00 -7.13 -3.60
CA ILE A 23 -15.31 -6.52 -3.86
C ILE A 23 -15.56 -5.33 -2.94
N GLY A 24 -16.49 -4.46 -3.32
CA GLY A 24 -17.07 -3.49 -2.40
C GLY A 24 -18.01 -4.16 -1.39
N LYS A 25 -18.11 -3.61 -0.20
CA LYS A 25 -18.94 -4.18 0.89
C LYS A 25 -20.43 -4.27 0.56
N ASP A 26 -20.92 -3.46 -0.38
CA ASP A 26 -22.33 -3.45 -0.82
C ASP A 26 -22.77 -4.71 -1.54
N ILE A 27 -21.84 -5.43 -2.16
CA ILE A 27 -22.13 -6.67 -2.89
C ILE A 27 -21.69 -7.93 -2.15
N THR A 28 -21.37 -7.80 -0.85
CA THR A 28 -20.95 -8.95 -0.01
C THR A 28 -22.01 -10.05 0.00
N ARG A 29 -23.30 -9.70 0.12
CA ARG A 29 -24.39 -10.69 0.11
C ARG A 29 -24.40 -11.55 -1.16
N LEU A 30 -24.13 -10.94 -2.31
CA LEU A 30 -24.08 -11.66 -3.58
C LEU A 30 -22.88 -12.61 -3.63
N HIS A 31 -21.72 -12.19 -3.14
CA HIS A 31 -20.48 -12.97 -3.25
C HIS A 31 -20.24 -13.96 -2.10
N ALA A 32 -20.87 -13.76 -0.95
CA ALA A 32 -20.72 -14.64 0.21
C ALA A 32 -21.89 -15.60 0.40
N VAL A 33 -23.04 -15.37 -0.25
CA VAL A 33 -24.23 -16.22 -0.12
C VAL A 33 -24.70 -16.73 -1.48
N VAL A 34 -25.12 -15.83 -2.37
CA VAL A 34 -25.76 -16.22 -3.64
C VAL A 34 -24.78 -16.94 -4.56
N TRP A 35 -23.61 -16.35 -4.77
CA TRP A 35 -22.60 -16.90 -5.66
C TRP A 35 -22.08 -18.29 -5.21
N PRO A 36 -21.70 -18.50 -3.94
CA PRO A 36 -21.38 -19.84 -3.45
C PRO A 36 -22.51 -20.85 -3.62
N ALA A 37 -23.76 -20.46 -3.36
CA ALA A 37 -24.89 -21.35 -3.56
C ALA A 37 -25.07 -21.77 -5.03
N MET A 38 -24.87 -20.84 -5.98
CA MET A 38 -24.91 -21.14 -7.41
C MET A 38 -23.77 -22.08 -7.82
N LEU A 39 -22.56 -21.87 -7.32
CA LEU A 39 -21.42 -22.74 -7.59
C LEU A 39 -21.63 -24.14 -7.03
N GLN A 40 -22.13 -24.26 -5.81
CA GLN A 40 -22.46 -25.57 -5.20
C GLN A 40 -23.53 -26.30 -5.98
N ALA A 41 -24.61 -25.62 -6.39
CA ALA A 41 -25.66 -26.19 -7.21
C ALA A 41 -25.17 -26.69 -8.59
N ALA A 42 -24.11 -26.06 -9.11
CA ALA A 42 -23.46 -26.46 -10.36
C ALA A 42 -22.28 -27.43 -10.16
N GLU A 43 -22.05 -27.92 -8.95
CA GLU A 43 -20.91 -28.80 -8.60
C GLU A 43 -19.54 -28.21 -8.95
N LEU A 44 -19.41 -26.88 -8.84
CA LEU A 44 -18.18 -26.12 -9.15
C LEU A 44 -17.45 -25.69 -7.87
N PRO A 45 -16.11 -25.64 -7.92
CA PRO A 45 -15.32 -25.19 -6.76
C PRO A 45 -15.64 -23.77 -6.32
N LEU A 46 -15.65 -23.53 -5.02
CA LEU A 46 -15.85 -22.20 -4.44
C LEU A 46 -14.57 -21.37 -4.51
N PRO A 47 -14.65 -20.03 -4.59
CA PRO A 47 -13.50 -19.16 -4.39
C PRO A 47 -12.91 -19.38 -2.99
N ARG A 48 -11.59 -19.21 -2.86
CA ARG A 48 -10.90 -19.48 -1.60
C ARG A 48 -11.18 -18.41 -0.55
N LYS A 49 -11.33 -17.16 -0.98
CA LYS A 49 -11.56 -16.01 -0.10
C LYS A 49 -12.43 -14.96 -0.80
N VAL A 50 -13.31 -14.34 -0.03
CA VAL A 50 -14.01 -13.10 -0.42
C VAL A 50 -13.51 -12.00 0.50
N TRP A 51 -13.02 -10.92 -0.08
CA TRP A 51 -12.51 -9.76 0.64
C TRP A 51 -13.24 -8.50 0.23
N ALA A 52 -14.00 -7.94 1.17
CA ALA A 52 -14.85 -6.79 0.95
C ALA A 52 -14.24 -5.54 1.58
N HIS A 53 -13.93 -4.55 0.74
CA HIS A 53 -13.42 -3.26 1.19
C HIS A 53 -14.54 -2.24 1.43
N GLY A 54 -14.26 -1.22 2.24
CA GLY A 54 -15.15 -0.09 2.49
C GLY A 54 -15.33 0.81 1.27
N PHE A 55 -16.21 1.79 1.39
CA PHE A 55 -16.41 2.80 0.34
C PHE A 55 -15.32 3.87 0.41
N VAL A 56 -15.05 4.47 -0.75
CA VAL A 56 -14.32 5.73 -0.82
C VAL A 56 -15.34 6.85 -0.95
N ASN A 57 -15.39 7.73 0.03
CA ASN A 57 -16.22 8.93 0.03
C ASN A 57 -15.43 10.11 -0.55
N LEU A 58 -16.12 11.11 -1.08
CA LEU A 58 -15.51 12.34 -1.58
C LEU A 58 -16.07 13.51 -0.76
N GLY A 59 -15.19 14.21 -0.02
CA GLY A 59 -15.61 15.31 0.82
C GLY A 59 -16.64 14.95 1.90
N GLY A 60 -16.66 13.69 2.35
CA GLY A 60 -17.65 13.17 3.32
C GLY A 60 -18.92 12.61 2.68
N GLU A 61 -19.14 12.79 1.38
CA GLU A 61 -20.29 12.24 0.68
C GLU A 61 -19.91 10.96 -0.09
N ARG A 62 -20.86 10.02 -0.14
CA ARG A 62 -20.65 8.77 -0.88
C ARG A 62 -20.45 9.04 -2.37
N PHE A 63 -19.40 8.48 -2.94
CA PHE A 63 -19.14 8.53 -4.37
C PHE A 63 -20.29 7.88 -5.13
N SER A 64 -21.10 8.67 -5.81
CA SER A 64 -22.24 8.17 -6.58
C SER A 64 -22.26 8.81 -7.97
N LYS A 65 -22.27 7.97 -9.00
CA LYS A 65 -22.41 8.42 -10.39
C LYS A 65 -23.66 9.27 -10.63
N SER A 66 -24.71 9.05 -9.81
CA SER A 66 -25.98 9.77 -9.90
C SER A 66 -25.98 11.12 -9.17
N ALA A 67 -25.06 11.37 -8.25
CA ALA A 67 -24.97 12.61 -7.49
C ALA A 67 -24.15 13.72 -8.17
N GLY A 68 -23.61 13.46 -9.37
CA GLY A 68 -22.86 14.47 -10.14
C GLY A 68 -21.45 14.78 -9.60
N VAL A 69 -21.07 14.18 -8.49
CA VAL A 69 -19.73 14.30 -7.89
C VAL A 69 -18.79 13.40 -8.68
N LYS A 70 -18.07 13.97 -9.62
CA LYS A 70 -17.05 13.27 -10.41
C LYS A 70 -15.68 13.63 -9.84
N LEU A 71 -14.99 12.67 -9.25
CA LEU A 71 -13.54 12.72 -9.17
C LEU A 71 -13.03 12.25 -10.53
N GLU A 72 -12.44 13.14 -11.31
CA GLU A 72 -11.70 12.71 -12.48
C GLU A 72 -10.40 12.08 -11.97
N LEU A 73 -10.41 10.74 -11.83
CA LEU A 73 -9.23 9.99 -11.41
C LEU A 73 -8.01 10.27 -12.29
N SER A 74 -8.26 10.58 -13.56
CA SER A 74 -7.26 11.05 -14.51
C SER A 74 -6.54 12.30 -14.00
N GLU A 75 -7.25 13.26 -13.41
CA GLU A 75 -6.63 14.49 -12.90
C GLU A 75 -5.58 14.21 -11.81
N ALA A 76 -5.85 13.30 -10.88
CA ALA A 76 -4.88 12.92 -9.86
C ALA A 76 -3.64 12.25 -10.47
N ILE A 77 -3.86 11.38 -11.47
CA ILE A 77 -2.80 10.67 -12.17
C ILE A 77 -1.97 11.65 -13.02
N ASP A 78 -2.62 12.55 -13.74
CA ASP A 78 -1.96 13.52 -14.62
C ASP A 78 -1.12 14.53 -13.83
N ARG A 79 -1.59 14.96 -12.65
CA ARG A 79 -0.89 15.95 -11.80
C ARG A 79 0.22 15.35 -10.96
N TYR A 80 0.04 14.14 -10.41
CA TYR A 80 0.93 13.58 -9.38
C TYR A 80 1.51 12.21 -9.73
N GLY A 81 1.07 11.61 -10.84
CA GLY A 81 1.47 10.27 -11.25
C GLY A 81 0.63 9.17 -10.61
N ALA A 82 0.59 8.02 -11.29
CA ALA A 82 -0.21 6.87 -10.85
C ALA A 82 0.25 6.30 -9.50
N ASP A 83 1.55 6.29 -9.24
CA ASP A 83 2.10 5.71 -8.00
C ASP A 83 1.72 6.53 -6.77
N ALA A 84 1.75 7.87 -6.86
CA ALA A 84 1.31 8.74 -5.77
C ALA A 84 -0.18 8.55 -5.46
N PHE A 85 -1.01 8.41 -6.50
CA PHE A 85 -2.44 8.15 -6.32
C PHE A 85 -2.70 6.77 -5.70
N ARG A 86 -2.01 5.74 -6.16
CA ARG A 86 -2.08 4.39 -5.56
C ARG A 86 -1.63 4.38 -4.11
N TYR A 87 -0.52 5.08 -3.82
CA TYR A 87 -0.05 5.25 -2.45
C TYR A 87 -1.11 5.88 -1.56
N PHE A 88 -1.71 6.99 -1.99
CA PHE A 88 -2.75 7.67 -1.23
C PHE A 88 -3.91 6.75 -0.91
N LEU A 89 -4.44 6.04 -1.90
CA LEU A 89 -5.57 5.13 -1.69
C LEU A 89 -5.22 4.02 -0.69
N MET A 90 -4.05 3.43 -0.82
CA MET A 90 -3.63 2.35 0.09
C MET A 90 -3.31 2.86 1.50
N ARG A 91 -2.88 4.10 1.64
CA ARG A 91 -2.44 4.68 2.91
C ARG A 91 -3.55 5.33 3.70
N GLU A 92 -4.45 6.04 3.01
CA GLU A 92 -5.48 6.89 3.64
C GLU A 92 -6.87 6.23 3.66
N VAL A 93 -7.12 5.29 2.75
CA VAL A 93 -8.39 4.55 2.71
C VAL A 93 -8.21 3.23 3.45
N PRO A 94 -8.77 3.08 4.67
CA PRO A 94 -8.70 1.83 5.40
C PRO A 94 -9.44 0.74 4.61
N PHE A 95 -8.88 -0.46 4.55
CA PHE A 95 -9.52 -1.55 3.82
C PHE A 95 -10.65 -2.22 4.60
N ASP A 96 -10.68 -2.06 5.91
CA ASP A 96 -11.71 -2.58 6.82
C ASP A 96 -12.78 -1.54 7.20
N ALA A 97 -12.69 -0.32 6.68
CA ALA A 97 -13.62 0.76 6.94
C ALA A 97 -13.82 1.64 5.69
N ASP A 98 -14.75 2.60 5.78
CA ASP A 98 -14.92 3.61 4.73
C ASP A 98 -13.80 4.64 4.83
N GLY A 99 -13.24 5.02 3.69
CA GLY A 99 -12.25 6.07 3.56
C GLY A 99 -12.84 7.33 2.94
N ASN A 100 -12.08 8.42 3.01
CA ASN A 100 -12.47 9.69 2.41
C ASN A 100 -11.33 10.26 1.56
N PHE A 101 -11.65 10.68 0.35
CA PHE A 101 -10.75 11.41 -0.52
C PHE A 101 -11.07 12.91 -0.42
N SER A 102 -10.04 13.73 -0.29
CA SER A 102 -10.07 15.16 -0.63
C SER A 102 -8.74 15.57 -1.22
N TRP A 103 -8.74 16.63 -2.04
CA TRP A 103 -7.51 17.12 -2.68
C TRP A 103 -6.52 17.62 -1.63
N GLU A 104 -7.00 18.32 -0.61
CA GLU A 104 -6.16 18.83 0.48
C GLU A 104 -5.44 17.70 1.20
N ARG A 105 -6.17 16.61 1.49
CA ARG A 105 -5.60 15.46 2.16
C ARG A 105 -4.64 14.68 1.28
N PHE A 106 -4.91 14.62 -0.02
CA PHE A 106 -4.03 14.03 -1.00
C PHE A 106 -2.69 14.80 -1.09
N GLU A 107 -2.77 16.13 -1.23
CA GLU A 107 -1.58 16.99 -1.30
C GLU A 107 -0.78 16.99 0.01
N GLU A 108 -1.45 16.95 1.14
CA GLU A 108 -0.81 16.80 2.45
C GLU A 108 0.00 15.50 2.52
N ARG A 109 -0.59 14.37 2.13
CA ARG A 109 0.09 13.07 2.14
C ARG A 109 1.24 13.02 1.13
N TYR A 110 1.02 13.54 -0.06
CA TYR A 110 2.07 13.62 -1.07
C TYR A 110 3.30 14.37 -0.56
N ASN A 111 3.08 15.54 0.01
CA ASN A 111 4.17 16.37 0.51
C ASN A 111 4.80 15.78 1.79
N ALA A 112 4.00 15.40 2.77
CA ALA A 112 4.51 14.94 4.06
C ALA A 112 5.22 13.58 3.94
N ASP A 113 4.55 12.61 3.32
CA ASP A 113 5.04 11.24 3.31
C ASP A 113 6.06 11.03 2.17
N LEU A 114 5.69 11.35 0.92
CA LEU A 114 6.53 11.01 -0.23
C LEU A 114 7.68 12.00 -0.42
N ALA A 115 7.41 13.30 -0.41
CA ALA A 115 8.45 14.30 -0.65
C ALA A 115 9.33 14.52 0.59
N ASN A 116 8.74 14.83 1.75
CA ASN A 116 9.50 15.23 2.92
C ASN A 116 10.04 14.05 3.75
N ALA A 117 9.27 12.99 3.94
CA ALA A 117 9.76 11.85 4.72
C ALA A 117 10.66 10.93 3.87
N TRP A 118 10.10 10.27 2.87
CA TRP A 118 10.83 9.32 2.04
C TRP A 118 11.83 9.98 1.11
N GLY A 119 11.39 10.97 0.32
CA GLY A 119 12.24 11.65 -0.66
C GLY A 119 13.43 12.34 -0.02
N ASN A 120 13.24 12.98 1.14
CA ASN A 120 14.34 13.60 1.90
C ASN A 120 15.32 12.56 2.43
N LEU A 121 14.84 11.44 3.01
CA LEU A 121 15.71 10.36 3.48
C LEU A 121 16.54 9.79 2.33
N ALA A 122 15.90 9.46 1.20
CA ALA A 122 16.58 8.90 0.03
C ALA A 122 17.61 9.88 -0.54
N SER A 123 17.24 11.13 -0.80
CA SER A 123 18.14 12.12 -1.40
C SER A 123 19.34 12.47 -0.50
N ARG A 124 19.11 12.62 0.82
CA ARG A 124 20.19 12.86 1.79
C ARG A 124 21.15 11.67 1.86
N THR A 125 20.63 10.44 1.89
CA THR A 125 21.45 9.23 1.95
C THR A 125 22.29 9.09 0.69
N ILE A 126 21.70 9.25 -0.49
CA ILE A 126 22.43 9.20 -1.77
C ILE A 126 23.51 10.27 -1.82
N ALA A 127 23.18 11.52 -1.49
CA ALA A 127 24.16 12.61 -1.48
C ALA A 127 25.33 12.37 -0.50
N MET A 128 25.08 11.73 0.64
CA MET A 128 26.16 11.35 1.57
C MET A 128 27.03 10.22 1.03
N ILE A 129 26.44 9.21 0.37
CA ILE A 129 27.19 8.15 -0.29
C ILE A 129 28.07 8.71 -1.40
N GLU A 130 27.54 9.57 -2.25
CA GLU A 130 28.31 10.24 -3.30
C GLU A 130 29.46 11.06 -2.73
N LYS A 131 29.21 11.80 -1.69
CA LYS A 131 30.19 12.75 -1.13
C LYS A 131 31.24 12.10 -0.24
N TYR A 132 30.91 11.08 0.51
CA TYR A 132 31.77 10.51 1.56
C TYR A 132 32.22 9.08 1.30
N CYS A 133 31.65 8.40 0.31
CA CYS A 133 31.92 7.01 0.00
C CYS A 133 32.25 6.79 -1.51
N ASP A 134 32.67 7.83 -2.22
CA ASP A 134 33.01 7.78 -3.65
C ASP A 134 31.92 7.15 -4.53
N ALA A 135 30.65 7.46 -4.20
CA ALA A 135 29.46 6.89 -4.84
C ALA A 135 29.33 5.36 -4.75
N VAL A 136 30.07 4.72 -3.85
CA VAL A 136 29.99 3.26 -3.62
C VAL A 136 29.25 3.02 -2.30
N VAL A 137 28.17 2.22 -2.35
CA VAL A 137 27.46 1.83 -1.14
C VAL A 137 28.37 0.95 -0.29
N PRO A 138 28.73 1.37 0.93
CA PRO A 138 29.61 0.58 1.79
C PRO A 138 28.92 -0.72 2.23
N ARG A 139 29.71 -1.75 2.52
CA ARG A 139 29.16 -2.95 3.15
C ARG A 139 28.55 -2.59 4.49
N ALA A 140 27.30 -2.95 4.67
CA ALA A 140 26.61 -2.74 5.91
C ALA A 140 27.23 -3.61 7.03
N ALA A 141 27.50 -2.99 8.17
CA ALA A 141 27.61 -3.68 9.45
C ALA A 141 26.23 -3.62 10.12
N SER A 142 25.98 -4.50 11.10
CA SER A 142 24.79 -4.39 11.93
C SER A 142 24.76 -3.04 12.65
N CYS A 143 23.58 -2.46 12.77
CA CYS A 143 23.40 -1.18 13.44
C CYS A 143 22.16 -1.17 14.35
N ALA A 144 21.98 -0.09 15.09
CA ALA A 144 20.86 0.05 16.04
C ALA A 144 19.47 0.08 15.40
N LEU A 145 19.37 0.14 14.06
CA LEU A 145 18.09 0.09 13.33
C LEU A 145 17.61 -1.34 13.09
N ASP A 146 18.52 -2.30 12.99
CA ASP A 146 18.26 -3.65 12.46
C ASP A 146 17.13 -4.38 13.21
N GLU A 147 17.11 -4.31 14.54
CA GLU A 147 16.08 -4.98 15.34
C GLU A 147 14.69 -4.37 15.13
N GLY A 148 14.61 -3.03 15.13
CA GLY A 148 13.36 -2.32 14.88
C GLY A 148 12.84 -2.52 13.47
N ASP A 149 13.71 -2.50 12.47
CA ASP A 149 13.36 -2.70 11.08
C ASP A 149 12.89 -4.13 10.81
N ALA A 150 13.48 -5.14 11.47
CA ALA A 150 12.99 -6.52 11.37
C ALA A 150 11.56 -6.67 11.90
N ALA A 151 11.19 -5.98 12.97
CA ALA A 151 9.83 -5.97 13.50
C ALA A 151 8.85 -5.29 12.54
N ASP A 152 9.21 -4.13 12.00
CA ASP A 152 8.36 -3.40 11.04
C ASP A 152 8.18 -4.18 9.73
N ILE A 153 9.20 -4.90 9.26
CA ILE A 153 9.12 -5.80 8.09
C ILE A 153 8.15 -6.95 8.37
N ALA A 154 8.20 -7.55 9.56
CA ALA A 154 7.28 -8.62 9.94
C ALA A 154 5.83 -8.12 9.98
N ASP A 155 5.59 -6.95 10.56
CA ASP A 155 4.26 -6.31 10.59
C ASP A 155 3.77 -5.95 9.19
N TYR A 156 4.65 -5.44 8.32
CA TYR A 156 4.35 -5.19 6.93
C TYR A 156 3.88 -6.47 6.22
N HIS A 157 4.64 -7.56 6.33
CA HIS A 157 4.26 -8.82 5.69
C HIS A 157 2.94 -9.38 6.23
N ALA A 158 2.74 -9.37 7.55
CA ALA A 158 1.51 -9.84 8.16
C ALA A 158 0.27 -9.06 7.69
N ALA A 159 0.42 -7.76 7.46
CA ALA A 159 -0.66 -6.93 6.91
C ALA A 159 -0.87 -7.13 5.41
N MET A 160 0.21 -7.22 4.63
CA MET A 160 0.13 -7.25 3.17
C MET A 160 -0.27 -8.62 2.60
N ASN A 161 0.18 -9.74 3.20
CA ASN A 161 -0.10 -11.09 2.69
C ASN A 161 -1.43 -11.70 3.19
N GLY A 162 -2.24 -10.91 3.87
CA GLY A 162 -3.60 -11.27 4.25
C GLY A 162 -3.73 -12.10 5.52
N GLU A 163 -2.69 -12.27 6.32
CA GLU A 163 -2.76 -12.89 7.64
C GLU A 163 -3.69 -12.11 8.57
N ARG A 164 -3.67 -10.78 8.48
CA ARG A 164 -4.54 -9.86 9.21
C ARG A 164 -5.73 -9.35 8.37
N GLY A 165 -6.06 -9.96 7.23
CA GLY A 165 -7.19 -9.56 6.38
C GLY A 165 -6.85 -8.53 5.30
N PHE A 166 -5.60 -8.45 4.83
CA PHE A 166 -5.13 -7.48 3.82
C PHE A 166 -5.29 -6.02 4.28
N LEU A 167 -4.81 -5.71 5.46
CA LEU A 167 -4.82 -4.34 6.02
C LEU A 167 -3.68 -3.51 5.40
N LEU A 168 -3.80 -3.18 4.11
CA LEU A 168 -2.73 -2.54 3.33
C LEU A 168 -2.29 -1.20 3.92
N HIS A 169 -3.22 -0.44 4.51
CA HIS A 169 -2.93 0.80 5.21
C HIS A 169 -2.03 0.59 6.45
N GLU A 170 -2.22 -0.52 7.18
CA GLU A 170 -1.36 -0.86 8.33
C GLU A 170 0.04 -1.32 7.87
N GLY A 171 0.12 -2.07 6.76
CA GLY A 171 1.41 -2.43 6.17
C GLY A 171 2.22 -1.21 5.75
N LEU A 172 1.59 -0.24 5.08
CA LEU A 172 2.25 1.02 4.74
C LEU A 172 2.64 1.83 5.98
N LYS A 173 1.82 1.81 7.04
CA LYS A 173 2.17 2.46 8.31
C LYS A 173 3.45 1.89 8.92
N ALA A 174 3.64 0.57 8.90
CA ALA A 174 4.86 -0.07 9.36
C ALA A 174 6.10 0.42 8.57
N VAL A 175 6.00 0.51 7.23
CA VAL A 175 7.09 1.08 6.40
C VAL A 175 7.42 2.52 6.79
N TRP A 176 6.41 3.37 7.06
CA TRP A 176 6.64 4.76 7.44
C TRP A 176 7.25 4.92 8.84
N ILE A 177 7.07 3.95 9.73
CA ILE A 177 7.79 3.90 11.02
C ILE A 177 9.29 3.71 10.76
N SER A 178 9.68 2.77 9.89
CA SER A 178 11.10 2.60 9.50
C SER A 178 11.66 3.85 8.81
N VAL A 179 10.91 4.51 7.92
CA VAL A 179 11.33 5.77 7.28
C VAL A 179 11.57 6.87 8.32
N ALA A 180 10.67 7.04 9.28
CA ALA A 180 10.82 8.04 10.35
C ALA A 180 12.05 7.74 11.22
N ARG A 181 12.25 6.48 11.61
CA ARG A 181 13.41 6.02 12.36
C ARG A 181 14.71 6.24 11.60
N GLY A 182 14.72 5.98 10.29
CA GLY A 182 15.87 6.26 9.42
C GLY A 182 16.23 7.76 9.37
N ASN A 183 15.25 8.64 9.24
CA ASN A 183 15.48 10.09 9.28
C ASN A 183 16.05 10.54 10.64
N GLU A 184 15.46 10.08 11.74
CA GLU A 184 15.94 10.36 13.09
C GLU A 184 17.37 9.86 13.30
N PHE A 185 17.67 8.65 12.81
CA PHE A 185 19.01 8.07 12.90
C PHE A 185 20.05 8.93 12.16
N VAL A 186 19.76 9.35 10.92
CA VAL A 186 20.65 10.23 10.15
C VAL A 186 20.87 11.55 10.86
N ASP A 187 19.83 12.13 11.44
CA ASP A 187 19.95 13.42 12.18
C ASP A 187 20.76 13.25 13.47
N ARG A 188 20.58 12.18 14.20
CA ARG A 188 21.28 11.90 15.44
C ARG A 188 22.76 11.55 15.23
N GLN A 189 23.05 10.71 14.22
CA GLN A 189 24.41 10.32 13.89
C GLN A 189 25.20 11.42 13.21
N ALA A 190 24.50 12.34 12.55
CA ALA A 190 25.08 13.49 11.86
C ALA A 190 26.34 13.15 11.02
N PRO A 191 26.26 12.26 10.01
CA PRO A 191 27.42 11.75 9.26
C PRO A 191 28.30 12.86 8.68
N TRP A 192 27.72 14.01 8.37
CA TRP A 192 28.43 15.20 7.90
C TRP A 192 29.38 15.82 8.94
N LYS A 193 29.16 15.51 10.24
CA LYS A 193 30.10 15.90 11.31
C LYS A 193 31.20 14.86 11.43
N LEU A 194 30.85 13.57 11.41
CA LEU A 194 31.80 12.46 11.48
C LEU A 194 32.81 12.49 10.32
N ALA A 195 32.37 12.86 9.12
CA ALA A 195 33.26 12.97 7.97
C ALA A 195 34.28 14.15 8.05
N LYS A 196 34.07 15.12 8.94
CA LYS A 196 35.00 16.25 9.17
C LYS A 196 36.03 15.92 10.25
N ASP A 197 35.73 15.03 11.15
CA ASP A 197 36.62 14.61 12.26
C ASP A 197 36.64 13.07 12.30
N PRO A 198 37.51 12.44 11.48
CA PRO A 198 37.59 10.98 11.35
C PRO A 198 38.35 10.34 12.52
N SER A 199 38.46 10.98 13.68
CA SER A 199 39.03 10.33 14.87
C SER A 199 38.17 9.14 15.30
N PRO A 200 38.77 7.95 15.50
CA PRO A 200 38.04 6.74 15.87
C PRO A 200 37.39 6.81 17.26
#